data_68f88868fdd6dae0a6960642bc33861e
#
_entry.id   68f88868fdd6dae0a6960642bc33861e
#
_cell.length_a   1.000
_cell.length_b   1.000
_cell.length_c   1.000
_cell.angle_alpha   90.00
_cell.angle_beta   90.00
_cell.angle_gamma   90.00
#
_symmetry.space_group_name_H-M   'P 1'
#
loop_
_entity.id
_entity.type
_entity.pdbx_description
1 polymer ?
#
loop_
_entity_poly.entity_id
_entity_poly.type
_entity_poly.pdbx_seq_one_letter_code
_entity_poly.pdbx_strand_id
1 'polypeptide(L)'
;SATAEDLPDASFAGQQETFLNINGLDNVKEAMKHVFASLYNDRAISYRVHKGFAHDVVALSAGVQRMVRSDSGASGVMFTIDTESGFEDVVFITSSWGLGETVVQGAVNPDEFYVHKPMLAAGKYPIISRHLGSKLIKMEFEDAASQGRTVRTVDTPAEQRARFSLSDEEVTQLARYATIIEKHYGRPMDIEGGKDGIDGKLFILQARPETVKSQSKDRKQQRFVLKSSSDVLTSGRAIGQKIGTGRVRVVGDASGMEHVQPGDILVTDMTDPNWEPVMKRASAIVTNRGGRTCHAAIIARELGIPAVVGCGNATDVLADGRLVTVSCAQGDTGYVYDGQLETEVTDVQTGTMPKIETKIMMNVGKPQLAFAFAAM
;
A
#
# COMPACT_ATOMS: atom_id res chain seq x y z
N SER A 1 1.30 -4.65 19.23
CA SER A 1 0.46 -3.58 18.67
C SER A 1 -0.22 -2.78 19.78
N ALA A 2 -0.54 -1.52 19.51
CA ALA A 2 -1.21 -0.64 20.45
C ALA A 2 -2.69 -1.04 20.59
N THR A 3 -3.24 -1.00 21.81
CA THR A 3 -4.67 -1.27 22.05
C THR A 3 -5.60 -0.28 21.33
N ALA A 4 -5.08 0.91 20.97
CA ALA A 4 -5.79 1.94 20.20
C ALA A 4 -5.38 1.97 18.70
N GLU A 5 -4.59 1.00 18.23
CA GLU A 5 -4.06 0.98 16.85
C GLU A 5 -5.14 0.67 15.81
N ASP A 6 -6.15 -0.09 16.20
CA ASP A 6 -7.23 -0.56 15.33
C ASP A 6 -8.61 -0.16 15.86
N LEU A 7 -8.81 1.12 16.13
CA LEU A 7 -10.14 1.64 16.46
C LEU A 7 -11.00 1.70 15.20
N PRO A 8 -12.36 1.60 15.34
CA PRO A 8 -13.27 1.62 14.19
C PRO A 8 -13.10 2.84 13.27
N ASP A 9 -12.64 3.95 13.82
CA ASP A 9 -12.55 5.25 13.13
C ASP A 9 -11.11 5.80 13.06
N ALA A 10 -10.11 5.03 13.47
CA ALA A 10 -8.71 5.47 13.46
C ALA A 10 -7.75 4.28 13.31
N SER A 11 -6.81 4.39 12.37
CA SER A 11 -5.72 3.44 12.20
C SER A 11 -4.41 4.08 12.66
N PHE A 12 -3.74 3.44 13.61
CA PHE A 12 -2.41 3.83 14.11
C PHE A 12 -1.27 3.12 13.37
N ALA A 13 -1.52 2.63 12.15
CA ALA A 13 -0.54 1.89 11.38
C ALA A 13 0.80 2.64 11.28
N GLY A 14 1.89 1.97 11.64
CA GLY A 14 3.24 2.54 11.58
C GLY A 14 3.59 3.55 12.68
N GLN A 15 2.73 3.77 13.68
CA GLN A 15 3.02 4.70 14.79
C GLN A 15 3.92 4.08 15.86
N GLN A 16 3.88 2.75 16.01
CA GLN A 16 4.62 2.03 17.04
C GLN A 16 5.84 1.32 16.45
N GLU A 17 6.79 0.94 17.32
CA GLU A 17 8.00 0.25 16.91
C GLU A 17 7.82 -1.28 16.90
N THR A 18 8.42 -1.92 15.89
CA THR A 18 8.56 -3.38 15.79
C THR A 18 10.05 -3.75 15.75
N PHE A 19 10.44 -4.74 16.53
CA PHE A 19 11.81 -5.22 16.59
C PHE A 19 11.87 -6.64 16.01
N LEU A 20 12.71 -6.85 15.00
CA LEU A 20 12.84 -8.10 14.27
C LEU A 20 14.11 -8.84 14.70
N ASN A 21 14.10 -10.19 14.59
CA ASN A 21 15.23 -11.07 14.85
C ASN A 21 15.88 -10.86 16.22
N ILE A 22 15.07 -10.62 17.26
CA ILE A 22 15.54 -10.47 18.64
C ILE A 22 15.78 -11.86 19.24
N ASN A 23 17.00 -12.13 19.66
CA ASN A 23 17.44 -13.40 20.23
C ASN A 23 17.86 -13.26 21.70
N GLY A 24 17.42 -14.21 22.52
CA GLY A 24 17.75 -14.27 23.95
C GLY A 24 16.77 -13.48 24.83
N LEU A 25 16.55 -13.99 26.05
CA LEU A 25 15.51 -13.47 26.94
C LEU A 25 15.76 -12.02 27.36
N ASP A 26 16.99 -11.65 27.61
CA ASP A 26 17.32 -10.28 28.10
C ASP A 26 17.17 -9.26 26.97
N ASN A 27 17.51 -9.62 25.71
CA ASN A 27 17.27 -8.78 24.54
C ASN A 27 15.76 -8.63 24.25
N VAL A 28 14.97 -9.69 24.44
CA VAL A 28 13.50 -9.61 24.32
C VAL A 28 12.92 -8.67 25.37
N LYS A 29 13.37 -8.75 26.64
CA LYS A 29 12.92 -7.82 27.69
C LYS A 29 13.28 -6.36 27.36
N GLU A 30 14.46 -6.12 26.81
CA GLU A 30 14.88 -4.78 26.42
C GLU A 30 14.07 -4.27 25.22
N ALA A 31 13.87 -5.09 24.18
CA ALA A 31 13.01 -4.75 23.07
C ALA A 31 11.56 -4.43 23.51
N MET A 32 11.01 -5.16 24.47
CA MET A 32 9.69 -4.86 25.04
C MET A 32 9.63 -3.47 25.68
N LYS A 33 10.67 -3.05 26.41
CA LYS A 33 10.73 -1.68 26.97
C LYS A 33 10.71 -0.63 25.84
N HIS A 34 11.46 -0.85 24.77
CA HIS A 34 11.47 0.04 23.62
C HIS A 34 10.11 0.07 22.91
N VAL A 35 9.40 -1.07 22.80
CA VAL A 35 8.03 -1.09 22.28
C VAL A 35 7.12 -0.21 23.14
N PHE A 36 7.16 -0.31 24.46
CA PHE A 36 6.36 0.57 25.32
C PHE A 36 6.80 2.04 25.22
N ALA A 37 8.10 2.31 25.12
CA ALA A 37 8.61 3.67 24.95
C ALA A 37 8.14 4.31 23.62
N SER A 38 7.83 3.52 22.59
CA SER A 38 7.35 4.03 21.30
C SER A 38 6.01 4.76 21.37
N LEU A 39 5.24 4.61 22.46
CA LEU A 39 4.08 5.46 22.75
C LEU A 39 4.43 6.96 22.85
N TYR A 40 5.67 7.26 23.17
CA TYR A 40 6.15 8.63 23.39
C TYR A 40 7.03 9.15 22.26
N ASN A 41 7.11 8.43 21.14
CA ASN A 41 7.70 8.95 19.91
C ASN A 41 6.89 10.14 19.39
N ASP A 42 7.56 11.12 18.80
CA ASP A 42 6.95 12.36 18.30
C ASP A 42 5.74 12.09 17.38
N ARG A 43 5.85 11.11 16.47
CA ARG A 43 4.77 10.71 15.59
C ARG A 43 3.55 10.17 16.34
N ALA A 44 3.75 9.35 17.37
CA ALA A 44 2.65 8.78 18.15
C ALA A 44 1.95 9.86 19.01
N ILE A 45 2.72 10.81 19.55
CA ILE A 45 2.19 11.97 20.29
C ILE A 45 1.40 12.86 19.34
N SER A 46 1.98 13.24 18.20
CA SER A 46 1.34 14.10 17.19
C SER A 46 0.02 13.50 16.67
N TYR A 47 0.01 12.20 16.39
CA TYR A 47 -1.18 11.49 15.94
C TYR A 47 -2.30 11.53 17.00
N ARG A 48 -1.99 11.25 18.28
CA ARG A 48 -2.98 11.32 19.36
C ARG A 48 -3.57 12.73 19.50
N VAL A 49 -2.73 13.76 19.47
CA VAL A 49 -3.19 15.16 19.50
C VAL A 49 -4.11 15.45 18.32
N HIS A 50 -3.73 15.04 17.12
CA HIS A 50 -4.54 15.27 15.91
C HIS A 50 -5.91 14.56 15.96
N LYS A 51 -5.95 13.36 16.53
CA LYS A 51 -7.20 12.57 16.68
C LYS A 51 -7.99 12.90 17.95
N GLY A 52 -7.48 13.77 18.83
CA GLY A 52 -8.15 14.18 20.07
C GLY A 52 -8.12 13.11 21.18
N PHE A 53 -7.17 12.16 21.14
CA PHE A 53 -6.99 11.17 22.19
C PHE A 53 -6.18 11.75 23.35
N ALA A 54 -6.65 11.55 24.58
CA ALA A 54 -5.87 11.86 25.78
C ALA A 54 -4.69 10.89 25.92
N HIS A 55 -3.52 11.40 26.30
CA HIS A 55 -2.28 10.60 26.35
C HIS A 55 -2.29 9.50 27.43
N ASP A 56 -3.04 9.70 28.49
CA ASP A 56 -3.14 8.83 29.66
C ASP A 56 -4.12 7.66 29.49
N VAL A 57 -4.96 7.69 28.46
CA VAL A 57 -5.94 6.61 28.17
C VAL A 57 -5.46 5.64 27.08
N VAL A 58 -4.41 5.99 26.36
CA VAL A 58 -3.87 5.11 25.29
C VAL A 58 -2.86 4.13 25.89
N ALA A 59 -3.17 2.86 25.80
CA ALA A 59 -2.30 1.78 26.26
C ALA A 59 -1.78 0.97 25.08
N LEU A 60 -0.63 0.33 25.26
CA LEU A 60 0.04 -0.53 24.28
C LEU A 60 0.18 -1.93 24.86
N SER A 61 -0.15 -2.95 24.08
CA SER A 61 0.24 -4.33 24.34
C SER A 61 1.46 -4.69 23.49
N ALA A 62 2.45 -5.35 24.09
CA ALA A 62 3.62 -5.87 23.38
C ALA A 62 3.47 -7.37 23.11
N GLY A 63 3.36 -7.76 21.86
CA GLY A 63 3.34 -9.15 21.42
C GLY A 63 4.76 -9.66 21.11
N VAL A 64 5.14 -10.82 21.65
CA VAL A 64 6.35 -11.53 21.27
C VAL A 64 5.96 -12.72 20.40
N GLN A 65 6.36 -12.66 19.12
CA GLN A 65 5.98 -13.67 18.12
C GLN A 65 7.25 -14.36 17.61
N ARG A 66 7.18 -15.69 17.41
CA ARG A 66 8.25 -16.42 16.73
C ARG A 66 8.42 -15.90 15.31
N MET A 67 9.66 -15.57 14.94
CA MET A 67 9.98 -15.12 13.58
C MET A 67 9.74 -16.24 12.55
N VAL A 68 9.00 -15.92 11.50
CA VAL A 68 8.96 -16.74 10.29
C VAL A 68 10.23 -16.45 9.49
N ARG A 69 10.87 -17.49 8.97
CA ARG A 69 12.13 -17.36 8.21
C ARG A 69 11.88 -16.84 6.79
N SER A 70 11.09 -15.79 6.69
CA SER A 70 10.84 -15.09 5.41
C SER A 70 12.06 -14.33 4.90
N ASP A 71 13.07 -14.11 5.74
CA ASP A 71 14.40 -13.63 5.32
C ASP A 71 14.99 -14.44 4.17
N SER A 72 14.79 -15.75 4.18
CA SER A 72 15.16 -16.68 3.10
C SER A 72 13.98 -17.10 2.21
N GLY A 73 12.78 -16.59 2.48
CA GLY A 73 11.54 -16.86 1.78
C GLY A 73 10.93 -15.60 1.15
N ALA A 74 9.66 -15.38 1.43
CA ALA A 74 8.91 -14.22 0.94
C ALA A 74 7.94 -13.72 2.00
N SER A 75 7.49 -12.48 1.88
CA SER A 75 6.46 -11.90 2.74
C SER A 75 5.61 -10.92 1.94
N GLY A 76 4.45 -10.56 2.49
CA GLY A 76 3.57 -9.65 1.81
C GLY A 76 2.32 -9.30 2.60
N VAL A 77 1.44 -8.54 1.95
CA VAL A 77 0.18 -8.07 2.50
C VAL A 77 -0.96 -8.51 1.59
N MET A 78 -2.09 -8.84 2.18
CA MET A 78 -3.31 -9.25 1.47
C MET A 78 -4.48 -8.40 1.93
N PHE A 79 -5.31 -7.97 0.98
CA PHE A 79 -6.59 -7.33 1.23
C PHE A 79 -7.72 -8.19 0.71
N THR A 80 -8.77 -8.36 1.49
CA THR A 80 -9.96 -9.11 1.04
C THR A 80 -10.95 -8.25 0.26
N ILE A 81 -10.49 -7.13 -0.26
CA ILE A 81 -11.19 -6.19 -1.12
C ILE A 81 -10.17 -5.55 -2.08
N ASP A 82 -10.59 -5.12 -3.27
CA ASP A 82 -9.73 -4.27 -4.08
C ASP A 82 -9.63 -2.87 -3.46
N THR A 83 -8.44 -2.48 -3.05
CA THR A 83 -8.18 -1.23 -2.34
C THR A 83 -8.37 0.02 -3.20
N GLU A 84 -8.50 -0.12 -4.54
CA GLU A 84 -8.75 1.00 -5.45
C GLU A 84 -10.24 1.19 -5.75
N SER A 85 -10.92 0.12 -6.19
CA SER A 85 -12.32 0.19 -6.62
C SER A 85 -13.31 -0.11 -5.50
N GLY A 86 -12.89 -0.79 -4.44
CA GLY A 86 -13.78 -1.32 -3.42
C GLY A 86 -14.52 -2.59 -3.85
N PHE A 87 -14.05 -3.28 -4.92
CA PHE A 87 -14.67 -4.52 -5.37
C PHE A 87 -14.39 -5.66 -4.36
N GLU A 88 -15.46 -6.25 -3.82
CA GLU A 88 -15.38 -7.19 -2.70
C GLU A 88 -15.09 -8.64 -3.11
N ASP A 89 -15.32 -9.03 -4.37
CA ASP A 89 -15.16 -10.41 -4.83
C ASP A 89 -13.71 -10.79 -5.19
N VAL A 90 -12.72 -10.06 -4.68
CA VAL A 90 -11.30 -10.39 -4.87
C VAL A 90 -10.53 -10.39 -3.56
N VAL A 91 -9.45 -11.17 -3.56
CA VAL A 91 -8.32 -11.00 -2.64
C VAL A 91 -7.18 -10.40 -3.44
N PHE A 92 -6.71 -9.22 -3.03
CA PHE A 92 -5.55 -8.56 -3.59
C PHE A 92 -4.33 -8.91 -2.72
N ILE A 93 -3.29 -9.48 -3.32
CA ILE A 93 -2.09 -9.94 -2.62
C ILE A 93 -0.89 -9.23 -3.22
N THR A 94 -0.06 -8.66 -2.35
CA THR A 94 1.28 -8.17 -2.72
C THR A 94 2.34 -9.01 -2.04
N SER A 95 3.47 -9.29 -2.70
CA SER A 95 4.56 -10.04 -2.09
C SER A 95 5.94 -9.66 -2.63
N SER A 96 6.95 -9.84 -1.81
CA SER A 96 8.35 -9.66 -2.18
C SER A 96 9.25 -10.66 -1.46
N TRP A 97 10.47 -10.79 -1.92
CA TRP A 97 11.50 -11.57 -1.25
C TRP A 97 11.92 -10.92 0.07
N GLY A 98 12.25 -11.75 1.07
CA GLY A 98 12.75 -11.29 2.35
C GLY A 98 11.65 -10.93 3.35
N LEU A 99 12.04 -10.21 4.41
CA LEU A 99 11.17 -9.78 5.50
C LEU A 99 10.16 -8.72 5.04
N GLY A 100 8.96 -8.74 5.62
CA GLY A 100 7.81 -7.92 5.22
C GLY A 100 7.96 -6.42 5.39
N GLU A 101 8.89 -5.98 6.21
CA GLU A 101 9.10 -4.57 6.51
C GLU A 101 9.33 -3.73 5.24
N THR A 102 10.07 -4.25 4.25
CA THR A 102 10.30 -3.54 2.98
C THR A 102 9.03 -3.36 2.15
N VAL A 103 8.05 -4.28 2.26
CA VAL A 103 6.75 -4.17 1.60
C VAL A 103 5.87 -3.14 2.32
N VAL A 104 5.78 -3.23 3.65
CA VAL A 104 4.95 -2.35 4.48
C VAL A 104 5.45 -0.90 4.42
N GLN A 105 6.76 -0.69 4.49
CA GLN A 105 7.37 0.64 4.34
C GLN A 105 7.31 1.19 2.91
N GLY A 106 6.99 0.35 1.90
CA GLY A 106 6.99 0.76 0.50
C GLY A 106 8.38 0.95 -0.10
N ALA A 107 9.41 0.36 0.52
CA ALA A 107 10.78 0.43 0.04
C ALA A 107 11.02 -0.45 -1.20
N VAL A 108 10.09 -1.33 -1.54
CA VAL A 108 10.16 -2.25 -2.66
C VAL A 108 8.91 -2.16 -3.52
N ASN A 109 9.06 -2.38 -4.83
CA ASN A 109 7.94 -2.57 -5.75
C ASN A 109 7.62 -4.08 -5.80
N PRO A 110 6.57 -4.54 -5.09
CA PRO A 110 6.27 -5.96 -4.92
C PRO A 110 5.61 -6.57 -6.17
N ASP A 111 5.53 -7.90 -6.19
CA ASP A 111 4.61 -8.63 -7.05
C ASP A 111 3.16 -8.37 -6.61
N GLU A 112 2.22 -8.37 -7.55
CA GLU A 112 0.80 -8.18 -7.28
C GLU A 112 -0.02 -9.31 -7.90
N PHE A 113 -1.03 -9.79 -7.16
CA PHE A 113 -1.93 -10.85 -7.60
C PHE A 113 -3.36 -10.49 -7.25
N TYR A 114 -4.28 -10.77 -8.18
CA TYR A 114 -5.72 -10.68 -7.96
C TYR A 114 -6.34 -12.07 -8.03
N VAL A 115 -6.98 -12.47 -6.94
CA VAL A 115 -7.61 -13.79 -6.78
C VAL A 115 -9.12 -13.61 -6.63
N HIS A 116 -9.90 -14.14 -7.58
CA HIS A 116 -11.35 -14.03 -7.59
C HIS A 116 -12.00 -15.01 -6.63
N LYS A 117 -12.65 -14.51 -5.58
CA LYS A 117 -13.24 -15.33 -4.48
C LYS A 117 -14.30 -16.33 -4.96
N PRO A 118 -15.27 -15.98 -5.85
CA PRO A 118 -16.22 -16.95 -6.34
C PRO A 118 -15.60 -18.12 -7.11
N MET A 119 -14.56 -17.89 -7.91
CA MET A 119 -13.84 -18.97 -8.62
C MET A 119 -13.05 -19.82 -7.64
N LEU A 120 -12.42 -19.22 -6.62
CA LEU A 120 -11.74 -19.93 -5.55
C LEU A 120 -12.69 -20.86 -4.80
N ALA A 121 -13.88 -20.36 -4.42
CA ALA A 121 -14.92 -21.16 -3.75
C ALA A 121 -15.46 -22.29 -4.63
N ALA A 122 -15.54 -22.08 -5.94
CA ALA A 122 -15.97 -23.10 -6.90
C ALA A 122 -14.88 -24.12 -7.28
N GLY A 123 -13.69 -24.03 -6.67
CA GLY A 123 -12.57 -24.93 -6.97
C GLY A 123 -11.99 -24.78 -8.38
N LYS A 124 -12.24 -23.63 -9.04
CA LYS A 124 -11.69 -23.29 -10.35
C LYS A 124 -10.39 -22.51 -10.20
N TYR A 125 -9.63 -22.35 -11.30
CA TYR A 125 -8.44 -21.49 -11.31
C TYR A 125 -8.84 -20.04 -11.00
N PRO A 126 -8.40 -19.47 -9.85
CA PRO A 126 -8.97 -18.23 -9.35
C PRO A 126 -8.11 -17.00 -9.62
N ILE A 127 -6.84 -17.15 -10.04
CA ILE A 127 -5.92 -16.01 -10.27
C ILE A 127 -6.29 -15.35 -11.58
N ILE A 128 -6.83 -14.13 -11.52
CA ILE A 128 -7.32 -13.41 -12.69
C ILE A 128 -6.34 -12.35 -13.22
N SER A 129 -5.38 -11.93 -12.38
CA SER A 129 -4.31 -11.03 -12.80
C SER A 129 -3.08 -11.23 -11.91
N ARG A 130 -1.91 -11.00 -12.50
CA ARG A 130 -0.63 -10.95 -11.79
C ARG A 130 0.32 -9.99 -12.48
N HIS A 131 1.09 -9.27 -11.66
CA HIS A 131 2.08 -8.32 -12.12
C HIS A 131 3.41 -8.58 -11.42
N LEU A 132 4.47 -8.67 -12.19
CA LEU A 132 5.83 -8.87 -11.67
C LEU A 132 6.41 -7.53 -11.21
N GLY A 133 6.71 -7.42 -9.92
CA GLY A 133 7.39 -6.25 -9.35
C GLY A 133 8.89 -6.24 -9.63
N SER A 134 9.51 -5.09 -9.56
CA SER A 134 10.97 -4.98 -9.76
C SER A 134 11.78 -5.59 -8.60
N LYS A 135 11.24 -5.58 -7.38
CA LYS A 135 11.80 -6.17 -6.16
C LYS A 135 13.32 -5.96 -6.01
N LEU A 136 13.77 -4.71 -6.19
CA LEU A 136 15.21 -4.37 -6.27
C LEU A 136 15.98 -4.73 -5.00
N ILE A 137 15.34 -4.61 -3.85
CA ILE A 137 15.95 -4.88 -2.53
C ILE A 137 15.12 -5.88 -1.75
N LYS A 138 15.74 -6.53 -0.79
CA LYS A 138 15.10 -7.39 0.21
C LYS A 138 15.76 -7.21 1.57
N MET A 139 15.06 -7.55 2.63
CA MET A 139 15.61 -7.53 3.99
C MET A 139 15.84 -8.95 4.48
N GLU A 140 17.03 -9.19 5.02
CA GLU A 140 17.47 -10.47 5.55
C GLU A 140 17.90 -10.32 7.01
N PHE A 141 18.02 -11.44 7.72
CA PHE A 141 18.65 -11.45 9.02
C PHE A 141 20.13 -11.09 8.92
N GLU A 142 20.62 -10.29 9.85
CA GLU A 142 22.04 -10.04 10.03
C GLU A 142 22.64 -11.15 10.90
N ASP A 143 23.86 -11.57 10.58
CA ASP A 143 24.58 -12.55 11.40
C ASP A 143 24.84 -12.00 12.81
N ALA A 144 24.81 -12.90 13.81
CA ALA A 144 24.92 -12.56 15.22
C ALA A 144 26.23 -11.82 15.64
N ALA A 145 27.20 -11.71 14.74
CA ALA A 145 28.46 -10.98 14.93
C ALA A 145 28.36 -9.47 14.64
N SER A 146 27.25 -8.99 14.08
CA SER A 146 27.09 -7.58 13.69
C SER A 146 26.63 -6.76 14.87
N GLN A 147 27.43 -5.81 15.29
CA GLN A 147 27.23 -4.91 16.43
C GLN A 147 25.83 -4.30 16.50
N GLY A 148 24.90 -4.97 17.17
CA GLY A 148 23.56 -4.45 17.50
C GLY A 148 22.54 -4.38 16.36
N ARG A 149 22.90 -4.70 15.11
CA ARG A 149 21.95 -4.81 14.00
C ARG A 149 21.42 -6.24 13.91
N THR A 150 20.12 -6.38 13.80
CA THR A 150 19.44 -7.68 13.75
C THR A 150 19.00 -8.05 12.35
N VAL A 151 18.87 -7.07 11.47
CA VAL A 151 18.47 -7.21 10.05
C VAL A 151 19.29 -6.26 9.16
N ARG A 152 19.40 -6.61 7.88
CA ARG A 152 20.04 -5.78 6.85
C ARG A 152 19.24 -5.77 5.57
N THR A 153 19.32 -4.69 4.83
CA THR A 153 18.78 -4.57 3.47
C THR A 153 19.89 -4.88 2.46
N VAL A 154 19.60 -5.75 1.51
CA VAL A 154 20.52 -6.15 0.44
C VAL A 154 19.85 -6.07 -0.93
N ASP A 155 20.63 -5.98 -2.00
CA ASP A 155 20.12 -6.07 -3.35
C ASP A 155 19.54 -7.47 -3.62
N THR A 156 18.39 -7.52 -4.27
CA THR A 156 17.79 -8.77 -4.70
C THR A 156 18.50 -9.29 -5.95
N PRO A 157 18.99 -10.54 -5.96
CA PRO A 157 19.64 -11.13 -7.14
C PRO A 157 18.74 -11.06 -8.39
N ALA A 158 19.35 -10.84 -9.56
CA ALA A 158 18.62 -10.68 -10.84
C ALA A 158 17.66 -11.84 -11.13
N GLU A 159 18.09 -13.09 -10.83
CA GLU A 159 17.24 -14.27 -11.00
C GLU A 159 15.99 -14.26 -10.13
N GLN A 160 16.08 -13.76 -8.89
CA GLN A 160 14.92 -13.60 -8.00
C GLN A 160 14.00 -12.48 -8.48
N ARG A 161 14.56 -11.37 -8.98
CA ARG A 161 13.76 -10.27 -9.53
C ARG A 161 12.96 -10.67 -10.78
N ALA A 162 13.51 -11.58 -11.60
CA ALA A 162 12.89 -12.03 -12.84
C ALA A 162 11.74 -13.03 -12.66
N ARG A 163 11.43 -13.44 -11.43
CA ARG A 163 10.35 -14.39 -11.12
C ARG A 163 9.48 -13.90 -9.97
N PHE A 164 8.26 -14.42 -9.91
CA PHE A 164 7.36 -14.16 -8.79
C PHE A 164 7.92 -14.76 -7.49
N SER A 165 7.70 -14.05 -6.38
CA SER A 165 8.12 -14.45 -5.04
C SER A 165 7.23 -15.56 -4.46
N LEU A 166 6.02 -15.73 -4.98
CA LEU A 166 5.06 -16.78 -4.64
C LEU A 166 4.66 -17.57 -5.90
N SER A 167 4.40 -18.86 -5.72
CA SER A 167 3.79 -19.69 -6.77
C SER A 167 2.27 -19.49 -6.84
N ASP A 168 1.63 -19.96 -7.93
CA ASP A 168 0.17 -19.89 -8.09
C ASP A 168 -0.56 -20.70 -6.99
N GLU A 169 0.01 -21.82 -6.54
CA GLU A 169 -0.52 -22.64 -5.44
C GLU A 169 -0.46 -21.88 -4.11
N GLU A 170 0.67 -21.21 -3.84
CA GLU A 170 0.87 -20.42 -2.62
C GLU A 170 -0.05 -19.21 -2.60
N VAL A 171 -0.21 -18.49 -3.71
CA VAL A 171 -1.16 -17.39 -3.87
C VAL A 171 -2.59 -17.87 -3.62
N THR A 172 -2.96 -19.01 -4.20
CA THR A 172 -4.28 -19.62 -4.01
C THR A 172 -4.53 -20.01 -2.54
N GLN A 173 -3.51 -20.57 -1.87
CA GLN A 173 -3.63 -20.96 -0.47
C GLN A 173 -3.74 -19.74 0.46
N LEU A 174 -2.96 -18.69 0.22
CA LEU A 174 -3.06 -17.41 0.95
C LEU A 174 -4.45 -16.78 0.77
N ALA A 175 -4.99 -16.80 -0.44
CA ALA A 175 -6.34 -16.31 -0.69
C ALA A 175 -7.42 -17.12 0.05
N ARG A 176 -7.24 -18.43 0.22
CA ARG A 176 -8.12 -19.26 1.08
C ARG A 176 -8.03 -18.83 2.54
N TYR A 177 -6.84 -18.62 3.07
CA TYR A 177 -6.68 -18.11 4.43
C TYR A 177 -7.36 -16.76 4.61
N ALA A 178 -7.16 -15.84 3.66
CA ALA A 178 -7.78 -14.52 3.68
C ALA A 178 -9.32 -14.60 3.69
N THR A 179 -9.92 -15.45 2.87
CA THR A 179 -11.39 -15.63 2.85
C THR A 179 -11.93 -16.26 4.12
N ILE A 180 -11.19 -17.15 4.78
CA ILE A 180 -11.56 -17.71 6.09
C ILE A 180 -11.55 -16.61 7.16
N ILE A 181 -10.51 -15.77 7.17
CA ILE A 181 -10.36 -14.66 8.12
C ILE A 181 -11.47 -13.63 7.91
N GLU A 182 -11.71 -13.21 6.66
CA GLU A 182 -12.80 -12.29 6.32
C GLU A 182 -14.16 -12.81 6.80
N LYS A 183 -14.45 -14.09 6.54
CA LYS A 183 -15.69 -14.72 6.98
C LYS A 183 -15.82 -14.75 8.51
N HIS A 184 -14.70 -14.94 9.22
CA HIS A 184 -14.68 -14.95 10.68
C HIS A 184 -15.01 -13.58 11.26
N TYR A 185 -14.41 -12.52 10.71
CA TYR A 185 -14.63 -11.15 11.20
C TYR A 185 -15.84 -10.45 10.57
N GLY A 186 -16.42 -10.99 9.49
CA GLY A 186 -17.61 -10.48 8.82
C GLY A 186 -17.41 -9.13 8.13
N ARG A 187 -16.17 -8.79 7.76
CA ARG A 187 -15.80 -7.52 7.10
C ARG A 187 -14.51 -7.67 6.30
N PRO A 188 -14.24 -6.75 5.35
CA PRO A 188 -12.96 -6.71 4.66
C PRO A 188 -11.77 -6.57 5.61
N MET A 189 -10.69 -7.27 5.29
CA MET A 189 -9.52 -7.41 6.14
C MET A 189 -8.24 -7.03 5.39
N ASP A 190 -7.29 -6.45 6.14
CA ASP A 190 -5.89 -6.23 5.83
C ASP A 190 -5.07 -7.28 6.60
N ILE A 191 -4.29 -8.09 5.88
CA ILE A 191 -3.67 -9.29 6.44
C ILE A 191 -2.20 -9.34 6.02
N GLU A 192 -1.31 -9.48 7.01
CA GLU A 192 0.11 -9.71 6.77
C GLU A 192 0.44 -11.20 6.80
N GLY A 193 1.29 -11.63 5.86
CA GLY A 193 1.71 -13.02 5.72
C GLY A 193 3.18 -13.19 5.38
N GLY A 194 3.70 -14.38 5.70
CA GLY A 194 5.07 -14.75 5.38
C GLY A 194 5.18 -16.20 4.93
N LYS A 195 6.10 -16.45 4.00
CA LYS A 195 6.55 -17.77 3.59
C LYS A 195 7.89 -18.07 4.25
N ASP A 196 7.94 -19.14 4.99
CA ASP A 196 9.18 -19.63 5.58
C ASP A 196 10.07 -20.23 4.47
N GLY A 197 11.29 -19.73 4.32
CA GLY A 197 12.20 -20.18 3.30
C GLY A 197 12.90 -21.53 3.61
N ILE A 198 12.76 -22.03 4.86
CA ILE A 198 13.35 -23.29 5.30
C ILE A 198 12.42 -24.47 4.97
N ASP A 199 11.15 -24.38 5.36
CA ASP A 199 10.19 -25.47 5.21
C ASP A 199 9.08 -25.18 4.18
N GLY A 200 9.09 -23.99 3.58
CA GLY A 200 8.14 -23.57 2.54
C GLY A 200 6.73 -23.28 3.05
N LYS A 201 6.47 -23.33 4.36
CA LYS A 201 5.14 -23.10 4.91
C LYS A 201 4.73 -21.63 4.87
N LEU A 202 3.43 -21.42 4.69
CA LEU A 202 2.80 -20.12 4.71
C LEU A 202 2.22 -19.83 6.10
N PHE A 203 2.45 -18.62 6.59
CA PHE A 203 1.98 -18.15 7.90
C PHE A 203 1.21 -16.85 7.75
N ILE A 204 0.14 -16.71 8.56
CA ILE A 204 -0.52 -15.43 8.80
C ILE A 204 0.14 -14.81 10.02
N LEU A 205 0.56 -13.55 9.91
CA LEU A 205 1.31 -12.83 10.94
C LEU A 205 0.42 -11.85 11.69
N GLN A 206 -0.44 -11.13 10.96
CA GLN A 206 -1.38 -10.17 11.52
C GLN A 206 -2.63 -10.12 10.65
N ALA A 207 -3.79 -9.80 11.26
CA ALA A 207 -5.01 -9.48 10.54
C ALA A 207 -5.72 -8.33 11.26
N ARG A 208 -6.15 -7.32 10.50
CA ARG A 208 -6.89 -6.17 11.00
C ARG A 208 -8.00 -5.77 10.02
N PRO A 209 -9.07 -5.09 10.48
CA PRO A 209 -10.09 -4.57 9.58
C PRO A 209 -9.51 -3.60 8.54
N GLU A 210 -9.94 -3.73 7.28
CA GLU A 210 -9.68 -2.72 6.27
C GLU A 210 -10.61 -1.52 6.55
N THR A 211 -10.06 -0.29 6.62
CA THR A 211 -10.79 0.88 7.09
C THR A 211 -10.99 1.97 6.03
N VAL A 212 -10.24 1.94 4.94
CA VAL A 212 -10.24 3.03 3.94
C VAL A 212 -11.41 2.89 2.96
N LYS A 213 -11.53 1.73 2.29
CA LYS A 213 -12.58 1.52 1.27
C LYS A 213 -13.88 0.97 1.82
N SER A 214 -13.81 0.12 2.84
CA SER A 214 -15.01 -0.45 3.47
C SER A 214 -15.90 0.61 4.12
N GLN A 215 -15.35 1.79 4.48
CA GLN A 215 -16.10 2.90 5.09
C GLN A 215 -16.53 3.98 4.09
N SER A 216 -16.04 3.99 2.86
CA SER A 216 -16.39 5.01 1.87
C SER A 216 -17.83 4.80 1.36
N LYS A 217 -18.77 5.46 2.00
CA LYS A 217 -20.21 5.51 1.60
C LYS A 217 -20.50 6.55 0.51
N ASP A 218 -19.49 7.20 -0.07
CA ASP A 218 -19.69 8.27 -1.02
C ASP A 218 -20.19 7.72 -2.36
N ARG A 219 -21.50 7.91 -2.61
CA ARG A 219 -22.20 7.57 -3.86
C ARG A 219 -21.93 8.54 -5.01
N LYS A 220 -21.08 9.55 -4.82
CA LYS A 220 -20.68 10.50 -5.87
C LYS A 220 -19.33 10.11 -6.39
N GLN A 221 -19.28 9.49 -7.56
CA GLN A 221 -18.03 9.24 -8.26
C GLN A 221 -17.75 10.40 -9.22
N GLN A 222 -16.55 10.97 -9.11
CA GLN A 222 -16.04 11.93 -10.10
C GLN A 222 -15.25 11.18 -11.16
N ARG A 223 -15.58 11.40 -12.40
CA ARG A 223 -14.82 10.90 -13.55
C ARG A 223 -13.92 12.00 -14.08
N PHE A 224 -12.62 11.73 -14.11
CA PHE A 224 -11.60 12.62 -14.65
C PHE A 224 -11.20 12.16 -16.04
N VAL A 225 -11.10 13.08 -16.99
CA VAL A 225 -10.70 12.80 -18.38
C VAL A 225 -9.71 13.86 -18.83
N LEU A 226 -8.56 13.43 -19.36
CA LEU A 226 -7.63 14.33 -20.05
C LEU A 226 -8.20 14.70 -21.40
N LYS A 227 -8.29 16.00 -21.72
CA LYS A 227 -8.74 16.53 -23.03
C LYS A 227 -7.58 16.84 -23.96
N SER A 228 -6.39 16.95 -23.44
CA SER A 228 -5.17 17.18 -24.20
C SER A 228 -4.12 16.13 -23.85
N SER A 229 -3.08 16.01 -24.67
CA SER A 229 -1.98 15.08 -24.49
C SER A 229 -0.65 15.82 -24.53
N SER A 230 0.34 15.31 -23.84
CA SER A 230 1.73 15.79 -23.85
C SER A 230 2.67 14.60 -23.67
N ASP A 231 3.99 14.89 -23.66
CA ASP A 231 4.99 13.86 -23.43
C ASP A 231 4.87 13.26 -22.04
N VAL A 232 4.96 11.93 -21.97
CA VAL A 232 5.03 11.20 -20.70
C VAL A 232 6.44 11.27 -20.17
N LEU A 233 6.63 11.91 -19.03
CA LEU A 233 7.95 12.06 -18.38
C LEU A 233 8.33 10.81 -17.58
N THR A 234 7.37 10.23 -16.87
CA THR A 234 7.53 8.99 -16.13
C THR A 234 6.16 8.32 -15.90
N SER A 235 6.18 7.06 -15.51
CA SER A 235 4.97 6.30 -15.19
C SER A 235 5.22 5.33 -14.05
N GLY A 236 4.15 4.93 -13.36
CA GLY A 236 4.20 3.98 -12.25
C GLY A 236 2.82 3.39 -11.98
N ARG A 237 2.58 2.90 -10.77
CA ARG A 237 1.27 2.40 -10.35
C ARG A 237 0.36 3.56 -9.99
N ALA A 238 -0.83 3.58 -10.57
CA ALA A 238 -1.87 4.56 -10.25
C ALA A 238 -2.49 4.27 -8.88
N ILE A 239 -2.65 5.32 -8.09
CA ILE A 239 -3.38 5.31 -6.82
C ILE A 239 -4.52 6.32 -6.93
N GLY A 240 -5.73 5.83 -6.76
CA GLY A 240 -6.94 6.59 -7.03
C GLY A 240 -7.26 6.71 -8.53
N GLN A 241 -8.21 7.61 -8.86
CA GLN A 241 -8.68 7.80 -10.24
C GLN A 241 -8.69 9.28 -10.66
N LYS A 242 -8.02 10.13 -9.88
CA LYS A 242 -8.00 11.58 -10.09
C LYS A 242 -6.82 12.04 -10.96
N ILE A 243 -6.87 13.30 -11.32
CA ILE A 243 -5.80 14.03 -11.99
C ILE A 243 -5.43 15.21 -11.10
N GLY A 244 -4.12 15.42 -10.89
CA GLY A 244 -3.57 16.56 -10.17
C GLY A 244 -2.58 17.30 -11.04
N THR A 245 -2.59 18.64 -10.98
CA THR A 245 -1.65 19.50 -11.71
C THR A 245 -0.96 20.42 -10.72
N GLY A 246 0.33 20.65 -10.91
CA GLY A 246 1.10 21.53 -10.05
C GLY A 246 2.58 21.59 -10.41
N ARG A 247 3.34 22.36 -9.63
CA ARG A 247 4.78 22.43 -9.75
C ARG A 247 5.44 21.29 -9.00
N VAL A 248 6.38 20.65 -9.62
CA VAL A 248 7.22 19.62 -9.01
C VAL A 248 8.01 20.21 -7.84
N ARG A 249 7.99 19.49 -6.72
CA ARG A 249 8.91 19.70 -5.59
C ARG A 249 9.59 18.39 -5.27
N VAL A 250 10.86 18.33 -5.64
CA VAL A 250 11.71 17.16 -5.34
C VAL A 250 12.22 17.28 -3.91
N VAL A 251 11.78 16.36 -3.06
CA VAL A 251 12.13 16.36 -1.64
C VAL A 251 12.88 15.06 -1.31
N GLY A 252 14.14 15.21 -0.91
CA GLY A 252 15.01 14.06 -0.57
C GLY A 252 14.81 13.58 0.87
N ASP A 253 14.53 14.50 1.79
CA ASP A 253 14.40 14.23 3.22
C ASP A 253 13.50 15.27 3.92
N ALA A 254 13.32 15.10 5.24
CA ALA A 254 12.43 15.93 6.06
C ALA A 254 12.80 17.43 6.02
N SER A 255 14.07 17.80 5.79
CA SER A 255 14.51 19.21 5.76
C SER A 255 13.95 19.98 4.54
N GLY A 256 13.66 19.27 3.45
CA GLY A 256 13.06 19.84 2.24
C GLY A 256 11.54 20.02 2.28
N MET A 257 10.86 19.46 3.27
CA MET A 257 9.39 19.46 3.34
C MET A 257 8.76 20.86 3.43
N GLU A 258 9.46 21.83 4.01
CA GLU A 258 8.97 23.21 4.17
C GLU A 258 8.79 23.94 2.82
N HIS A 259 9.52 23.51 1.79
CA HIS A 259 9.48 24.13 0.46
C HIS A 259 8.24 23.73 -0.35
N VAL A 260 7.53 22.67 0.04
CA VAL A 260 6.29 22.23 -0.63
C VAL A 260 5.15 23.15 -0.27
N GLN A 261 4.60 23.83 -1.26
CA GLN A 261 3.47 24.73 -1.13
C GLN A 261 2.15 24.02 -1.43
N PRO A 262 1.00 24.52 -0.92
CA PRO A 262 -0.31 23.99 -1.30
C PRO A 262 -0.50 23.96 -2.83
N GLY A 263 -0.85 22.79 -3.37
CA GLY A 263 -1.05 22.60 -4.80
C GLY A 263 0.19 22.11 -5.57
N ASP A 264 1.36 22.00 -4.93
CA ASP A 264 2.55 21.42 -5.56
C ASP A 264 2.41 19.88 -5.74
N ILE A 265 3.22 19.34 -6.64
CA ILE A 265 3.40 17.90 -6.82
C ILE A 265 4.60 17.44 -6.00
N LEU A 266 4.36 16.66 -4.97
CA LEU A 266 5.41 16.08 -4.15
C LEU A 266 6.11 14.94 -4.89
N VAL A 267 7.40 15.06 -5.13
CA VAL A 267 8.23 14.03 -5.76
C VAL A 267 9.33 13.60 -4.81
N THR A 268 9.44 12.32 -4.54
CA THR A 268 10.42 11.77 -3.59
C THR A 268 10.79 10.32 -3.92
N ASP A 269 11.84 9.80 -3.31
CA ASP A 269 12.20 8.38 -3.45
C ASP A 269 11.14 7.48 -2.82
N MET A 270 10.79 7.73 -1.56
CA MET A 270 9.72 7.05 -0.82
C MET A 270 9.22 7.94 0.32
N THR A 271 8.09 7.59 0.94
CA THR A 271 7.56 8.30 2.11
C THR A 271 7.46 7.38 3.32
N ASP A 272 7.50 7.96 4.50
CA ASP A 272 7.23 7.33 5.78
C ASP A 272 6.18 8.15 6.57
N PRO A 273 5.71 7.72 7.75
CA PRO A 273 4.67 8.43 8.51
C PRO A 273 4.99 9.90 8.85
N ASN A 274 6.26 10.32 8.87
CA ASN A 274 6.62 11.71 9.13
C ASN A 274 6.30 12.65 7.95
N TRP A 275 6.01 12.10 6.76
CA TRP A 275 5.68 12.86 5.56
C TRP A 275 4.22 13.30 5.48
N GLU A 276 3.33 12.81 6.34
CA GLU A 276 1.90 13.13 6.30
C GLU A 276 1.60 14.65 6.27
N PRO A 277 2.26 15.51 7.06
CA PRO A 277 2.00 16.95 7.02
C PRO A 277 2.30 17.61 5.67
N VAL A 278 3.32 17.14 4.95
CA VAL A 278 3.65 17.68 3.62
C VAL A 278 2.74 17.08 2.55
N MET A 279 2.39 15.81 2.66
CA MET A 279 1.49 15.13 1.73
C MET A 279 0.10 15.80 1.70
N LYS A 280 -0.39 16.32 2.82
CA LYS A 280 -1.66 17.08 2.93
C LYS A 280 -1.68 18.37 2.10
N ARG A 281 -0.52 18.94 1.77
CA ARG A 281 -0.40 20.15 0.97
C ARG A 281 -0.32 19.85 -0.52
N ALA A 282 0.10 18.65 -0.88
CA ALA A 282 0.32 18.27 -2.26
C ALA A 282 -0.99 18.08 -3.05
N SER A 283 -1.00 18.46 -4.32
CA SER A 283 -2.08 18.15 -5.27
C SER A 283 -1.95 16.75 -5.86
N ALA A 284 -0.74 16.18 -5.87
CA ALA A 284 -0.45 14.79 -6.19
C ALA A 284 0.89 14.36 -5.59
N ILE A 285 1.12 13.05 -5.52
CA ILE A 285 2.35 12.46 -5.01
C ILE A 285 2.96 11.55 -6.08
N VAL A 286 4.28 11.62 -6.25
CA VAL A 286 5.03 10.75 -7.17
C VAL A 286 6.23 10.17 -6.42
N THR A 287 6.39 8.83 -6.45
CA THR A 287 7.51 8.18 -5.76
C THR A 287 8.26 7.22 -6.68
N ASN A 288 9.59 7.11 -6.45
CA ASN A 288 10.40 6.11 -7.15
C ASN A 288 10.04 4.69 -6.71
N ARG A 289 9.82 4.50 -5.41
CA ARG A 289 9.54 3.20 -4.81
C ARG A 289 8.13 3.11 -4.28
N GLY A 290 7.69 1.87 -4.06
CA GLY A 290 6.44 1.54 -3.46
C GLY A 290 5.45 0.90 -4.43
N GLY A 291 4.49 0.18 -3.86
CA GLY A 291 3.34 -0.40 -4.54
C GLY A 291 2.05 0.15 -3.97
N ARG A 292 0.92 -0.46 -4.31
CA ARG A 292 -0.41 -0.02 -3.86
C ARG A 292 -0.63 -0.09 -2.35
N THR A 293 0.23 -0.75 -1.62
CA THR A 293 0.17 -0.94 -0.17
C THR A 293 1.18 -0.09 0.62
N CYS A 294 2.00 0.73 -0.08
CA CYS A 294 2.99 1.57 0.58
C CYS A 294 2.34 2.77 1.29
N HIS A 295 3.08 3.40 2.19
CA HIS A 295 2.62 4.57 2.94
C HIS A 295 2.09 5.69 2.04
N ALA A 296 2.82 6.04 0.95
CA ALA A 296 2.36 7.04 -0.02
C ALA A 296 0.99 6.71 -0.60
N ALA A 297 0.73 5.44 -0.93
CA ALA A 297 -0.52 4.99 -1.49
C ALA A 297 -1.67 5.05 -0.47
N ILE A 298 -1.43 4.64 0.77
CA ILE A 298 -2.43 4.66 1.85
C ILE A 298 -2.86 6.10 2.13
N ILE A 299 -1.90 7.00 2.38
CA ILE A 299 -2.20 8.40 2.68
C ILE A 299 -2.82 9.13 1.48
N ALA A 300 -2.39 8.86 0.24
CA ALA A 300 -3.01 9.45 -0.94
C ALA A 300 -4.51 9.08 -1.06
N ARG A 301 -4.89 7.82 -0.75
CA ARG A 301 -6.30 7.41 -0.68
C ARG A 301 -7.07 8.13 0.41
N GLU A 302 -6.51 8.23 1.61
CA GLU A 302 -7.13 8.93 2.74
C GLU A 302 -7.36 10.41 2.43
N LEU A 303 -6.38 11.07 1.81
CA LEU A 303 -6.46 12.46 1.39
C LEU A 303 -7.32 12.67 0.13
N GLY A 304 -7.62 11.59 -0.60
CA GLY A 304 -8.36 11.66 -1.86
C GLY A 304 -7.61 12.39 -2.98
N ILE A 305 -6.28 12.35 -3.00
CA ILE A 305 -5.42 12.92 -4.04
C ILE A 305 -4.81 11.80 -4.92
N PRO A 306 -4.48 12.06 -6.19
CA PRO A 306 -3.82 11.06 -7.02
C PRO A 306 -2.38 10.85 -6.57
N ALA A 307 -1.91 9.59 -6.66
CA ALA A 307 -0.49 9.31 -6.56
C ALA A 307 -0.01 8.33 -7.61
N VAL A 308 1.23 8.49 -8.07
CA VAL A 308 1.90 7.55 -8.96
C VAL A 308 3.12 7.02 -8.23
N VAL A 309 3.08 5.73 -7.87
CA VAL A 309 4.12 5.11 -7.05
C VAL A 309 4.92 4.08 -7.86
N GLY A 310 6.17 3.84 -7.45
CA GLY A 310 7.02 2.85 -8.11
C GLY A 310 7.52 3.27 -9.49
N CYS A 311 7.72 4.55 -9.73
CA CYS A 311 8.22 5.07 -11.02
C CYS A 311 9.68 4.67 -11.32
N GLY A 312 10.48 4.43 -10.30
CA GLY A 312 11.89 4.05 -10.43
C GLY A 312 12.85 5.21 -10.67
N ASN A 313 12.44 6.27 -11.34
CA ASN A 313 13.30 7.37 -11.78
C ASN A 313 12.68 8.77 -11.68
N ALA A 314 11.57 8.92 -10.96
CA ALA A 314 10.84 10.20 -10.91
C ALA A 314 11.71 11.35 -10.41
N THR A 315 12.53 11.13 -9.37
CA THR A 315 13.43 12.12 -8.81
C THR A 315 14.53 12.56 -9.77
N ASP A 316 14.84 11.76 -10.79
CA ASP A 316 15.89 12.06 -11.77
C ASP A 316 15.34 12.81 -12.99
N VAL A 317 14.10 12.47 -13.41
CA VAL A 317 13.51 13.00 -14.66
C VAL A 317 12.58 14.18 -14.44
N LEU A 318 12.08 14.37 -13.21
CA LEU A 318 11.19 15.48 -12.86
C LEU A 318 12.00 16.60 -12.20
N ALA A 319 12.33 17.62 -12.98
CA ALA A 319 13.06 18.78 -12.47
C ALA A 319 12.20 19.58 -11.48
N ASP A 320 12.81 20.04 -10.38
CA ASP A 320 12.15 20.90 -9.40
C ASP A 320 11.62 22.18 -10.06
N GLY A 321 10.43 22.63 -9.66
CA GLY A 321 9.73 23.78 -10.23
C GLY A 321 9.04 23.55 -11.57
N ARG A 322 9.26 22.41 -12.26
CA ARG A 322 8.58 22.08 -13.52
C ARG A 322 7.07 21.92 -13.30
N LEU A 323 6.27 22.47 -14.21
CA LEU A 323 4.82 22.28 -14.18
C LEU A 323 4.49 20.94 -14.85
N VAL A 324 3.72 20.10 -14.16
CA VAL A 324 3.34 18.75 -14.65
C VAL A 324 1.89 18.42 -14.34
N THR A 325 1.35 17.45 -15.06
CA THR A 325 0.05 16.84 -14.79
C THR A 325 0.22 15.37 -14.43
N VAL A 326 -0.24 14.98 -13.24
CA VAL A 326 -0.24 13.61 -12.73
C VAL A 326 -1.62 13.01 -12.94
N SER A 327 -1.72 11.96 -13.76
CA SER A 327 -2.98 11.31 -14.10
C SER A 327 -3.02 9.88 -13.60
N CYS A 328 -4.04 9.58 -12.78
CA CYS A 328 -4.41 8.23 -12.37
C CYS A 328 -5.74 7.78 -13.01
N ALA A 329 -6.28 8.54 -13.98
CA ALA A 329 -7.58 8.29 -14.59
C ALA A 329 -7.55 7.30 -15.77
N GLN A 330 -6.41 6.67 -16.07
CA GLN A 330 -6.21 5.85 -17.26
C GLN A 330 -6.03 4.35 -16.96
N GLY A 331 -6.50 3.91 -15.80
CA GLY A 331 -6.40 2.51 -15.33
C GLY A 331 -5.28 2.31 -14.34
N ASP A 332 -4.67 1.13 -14.33
CA ASP A 332 -3.68 0.71 -13.33
C ASP A 332 -2.33 1.45 -13.42
N THR A 333 -2.03 2.03 -14.58
CA THR A 333 -0.82 2.81 -14.79
C THR A 333 -1.13 4.29 -14.63
N GLY A 334 -0.38 4.92 -13.72
CA GLY A 334 -0.37 6.36 -13.54
C GLY A 334 0.71 6.99 -14.41
N TYR A 335 0.45 8.17 -14.93
CA TYR A 335 1.35 8.89 -15.81
C TYR A 335 1.62 10.29 -15.29
N VAL A 336 2.85 10.75 -15.47
CA VAL A 336 3.25 12.14 -15.26
C VAL A 336 3.54 12.77 -16.60
N TYR A 337 2.73 13.74 -16.99
CA TYR A 337 2.83 14.46 -18.26
C TYR A 337 3.51 15.80 -18.09
N ASP A 338 4.20 16.24 -19.13
CA ASP A 338 4.78 17.57 -19.19
C ASP A 338 3.70 18.65 -19.31
N GLY A 339 3.84 19.71 -18.52
CA GLY A 339 2.95 20.87 -18.54
C GLY A 339 1.59 20.62 -17.85
N GLN A 340 0.76 21.67 -17.94
CA GLN A 340 -0.62 21.65 -17.47
C GLN A 340 -1.55 21.22 -18.59
N LEU A 341 -2.18 20.05 -18.42
CA LEU A 341 -3.14 19.51 -19.39
C LEU A 341 -4.57 19.92 -19.03
N GLU A 342 -5.37 20.14 -20.06
CA GLU A 342 -6.80 20.37 -19.89
C GLU A 342 -7.50 19.12 -19.40
N THR A 343 -8.29 19.24 -18.32
CA THR A 343 -8.98 18.14 -17.65
C THR A 343 -10.47 18.44 -17.56
N GLU A 344 -11.28 17.46 -17.88
CA GLU A 344 -12.72 17.48 -17.63
C GLU A 344 -13.03 16.62 -16.41
N VAL A 345 -13.86 17.17 -15.51
CA VAL A 345 -14.38 16.45 -14.34
C VAL A 345 -15.88 16.36 -14.46
N THR A 346 -16.42 15.14 -14.48
CA THR A 346 -17.87 14.88 -14.56
C THR A 346 -18.31 14.17 -13.29
N ASP A 347 -19.32 14.71 -12.61
CA ASP A 347 -19.94 14.05 -11.45
C ASP A 347 -20.88 12.94 -11.97
N VAL A 348 -20.55 11.70 -11.62
CA VAL A 348 -21.39 10.53 -11.92
C VAL A 348 -22.22 10.24 -10.66
N GLN A 349 -23.54 10.50 -10.74
CA GLN A 349 -24.45 10.07 -9.69
C GLN A 349 -24.76 8.58 -9.90
N THR A 350 -24.18 7.71 -9.08
CA THR A 350 -24.61 6.32 -8.99
C THR A 350 -25.91 6.29 -8.16
N GLY A 351 -27.03 6.52 -8.83
CA GLY A 351 -28.35 6.33 -8.24
C GLY A 351 -28.64 4.83 -8.03
N THR A 352 -29.57 4.51 -7.16
CA THR A 352 -30.13 3.16 -7.07
C THR A 352 -30.74 2.81 -8.44
N MET A 353 -30.07 1.93 -9.18
CA MET A 353 -30.68 1.38 -10.39
C MET A 353 -31.97 0.64 -10.03
N PRO A 354 -33.06 0.85 -10.76
CA PRO A 354 -34.25 0.03 -10.58
C PRO A 354 -33.88 -1.43 -10.89
N LYS A 355 -34.49 -2.36 -10.14
CA LYS A 355 -34.29 -3.78 -10.41
C LYS A 355 -34.82 -4.09 -11.83
N ILE A 356 -33.92 -4.42 -12.73
CA ILE A 356 -34.26 -4.77 -14.12
C ILE A 356 -34.12 -6.28 -14.34
N GLU A 357 -35.01 -6.87 -15.15
CA GLU A 357 -34.96 -8.30 -15.50
C GLU A 357 -33.87 -8.58 -16.55
N THR A 358 -33.56 -7.58 -17.38
CA THR A 358 -32.54 -7.69 -18.42
C THR A 358 -31.15 -7.60 -17.84
N LYS A 359 -30.27 -8.53 -18.16
CA LYS A 359 -28.85 -8.47 -17.79
C LYS A 359 -28.14 -7.37 -18.57
N ILE A 360 -27.55 -6.42 -17.87
CA ILE A 360 -26.64 -5.46 -18.48
C ILE A 360 -25.31 -6.18 -18.74
N MET A 361 -24.91 -6.23 -20.01
CA MET A 361 -23.62 -6.76 -20.41
C MET A 361 -22.78 -5.61 -20.96
N MET A 362 -21.59 -5.44 -20.43
CA MET A 362 -20.67 -4.37 -20.81
C MET A 362 -19.45 -4.97 -21.50
N ASN A 363 -19.10 -4.42 -22.66
CA ASN A 363 -17.85 -4.77 -23.31
C ASN A 363 -16.72 -3.94 -22.68
N VAL A 364 -15.88 -4.59 -21.91
CA VAL A 364 -14.75 -3.93 -21.23
C VAL A 364 -13.52 -4.07 -22.10
N GLY A 365 -13.22 -3.05 -22.90
CA GLY A 365 -12.06 -3.03 -23.79
C GLY A 365 -10.70 -2.92 -23.09
N LYS A 366 -10.70 -2.60 -21.80
CA LYS A 366 -9.49 -2.53 -20.95
C LYS A 366 -9.71 -3.39 -19.71
N PRO A 367 -9.05 -4.55 -19.58
CA PRO A 367 -9.23 -5.46 -18.44
C PRO A 367 -8.99 -4.79 -17.07
N GLN A 368 -8.11 -3.79 -17.03
CA GLN A 368 -7.78 -3.03 -15.83
C GLN A 368 -8.97 -2.26 -15.23
N LEU A 369 -9.96 -1.93 -16.06
CA LEU A 369 -11.17 -1.24 -15.63
C LEU A 369 -12.31 -2.20 -15.23
N ALA A 370 -12.11 -3.51 -15.39
CA ALA A 370 -13.16 -4.49 -15.16
C ALA A 370 -13.71 -4.45 -13.73
N PHE A 371 -12.83 -4.28 -12.73
CA PHE A 371 -13.25 -4.20 -11.32
C PHE A 371 -14.08 -2.93 -11.05
N ALA A 372 -13.64 -1.78 -11.56
CA ALA A 372 -14.37 -0.53 -11.40
C ALA A 372 -15.77 -0.61 -12.04
N PHE A 373 -15.88 -1.25 -13.20
CA PHE A 373 -17.17 -1.46 -13.87
C PHE A 373 -18.04 -2.52 -13.19
N ALA A 374 -17.45 -3.53 -12.57
CA ALA A 374 -18.19 -4.56 -11.81
C ALA A 374 -18.77 -4.03 -10.50
N ALA A 375 -18.21 -2.95 -9.95
CA ALA A 375 -18.68 -2.29 -8.74
C ALA A 375 -19.80 -1.27 -8.97
N MET A 376 -20.09 -0.92 -10.22
CA MET A 376 -21.22 -0.08 -10.64
C MET A 376 -22.52 -0.87 -10.75
#